data_777e52f5a0123451ff89ea7f3ab59d15
#
_entry.id   777e52f5a0123451ff89ea7f3ab59d15
#
_cell.length_a   1.000
_cell.length_b   1.000
_cell.length_c   1.000
_cell.angle_alpha   90.00
_cell.angle_beta   90.00
_cell.angle_gamma   90.00
#
_symmetry.space_group_name_H-M   'P 1'
#
loop_
_entity.id
_entity.type
_entity.pdbx_description
1 polymer ?
#
loop_
_entity_poly.entity_id
_entity_poly.type
_entity_poly.pdbx_seq_one_letter_code
_entity_poly.pdbx_strand_id
1 'polypeptide(L)'
;MGALGLSVCAQTSVDPRVEPIAETAEVKQPASPLINVSAPTAPLPRAAIKISPGDLVIVSVDGVSDYKPEARVSEEGIVSLPLIGEVAVGGRTVELAQDAIATKMSDGNYFRDPHVSVFVKEYASIGISVLGEVTRPGVYPSLGVRRLYDVVSAAGGFSARAGKTVTITRRDLPQKPITITIDADPAKSVSSNVEVEPGDTIMVSKAGLVYVVGDVGRPGGFIMDNNERITVLQVLALAQGVNRSAAMGSARIIRRTPQGPSEVQVPLKQMMAAKTSDMELQPEDILFIPGSAAKNVVRRSMESVMQVATGLAIYGAH
;
A
#
# COMPACT_ATOMS: atom_id res chain seq x y z
N MET A 1 -49.16 52.23 25.78
CA MET A 1 -50.38 51.45 25.56
C MET A 1 -49.95 50.03 25.28
N GLY A 2 -49.90 49.16 26.24
CA GLY A 2 -50.97 48.43 26.97
C GLY A 2 -51.24 47.15 26.18
N ALA A 3 -51.26 45.96 26.63
CA ALA A 3 -51.45 45.24 27.87
C ALA A 3 -51.03 43.77 27.62
N LEU A 4 -50.42 43.08 28.57
CA LEU A 4 -51.02 42.15 29.54
C LEU A 4 -51.82 40.96 28.96
N GLY A 5 -51.39 39.76 29.33
CA GLY A 5 -52.26 38.59 29.33
C GLY A 5 -51.44 37.30 29.53
N LEU A 6 -51.23 36.92 30.71
CA LEU A 6 -51.75 35.85 31.58
C LEU A 6 -51.26 34.43 31.30
N SER A 7 -50.48 34.02 32.30
CA SER A 7 -50.09 32.68 32.73
C SER A 7 -51.30 31.79 33.05
N VAL A 8 -51.31 30.56 32.63
CA VAL A 8 -52.17 29.50 33.21
C VAL A 8 -51.31 28.32 33.60
N CYS A 9 -51.07 28.16 34.90
CA CYS A 9 -50.66 26.93 35.55
C CYS A 9 -51.81 25.94 35.54
N ALA A 10 -51.57 24.74 35.01
CA ALA A 10 -52.41 23.58 35.28
C ALA A 10 -51.62 22.64 36.21
N GLN A 11 -51.98 22.65 37.46
CA GLN A 11 -51.64 21.62 38.45
C GLN A 11 -52.46 20.37 38.16
N THR A 12 -51.79 19.25 37.92
CA THR A 12 -52.42 17.94 37.90
C THR A 12 -52.05 17.22 39.16
N SER A 13 -53.06 16.91 39.96
CA SER A 13 -53.02 16.21 41.24
C SER A 13 -52.50 14.79 41.11
N VAL A 14 -51.56 14.43 42.02
CA VAL A 14 -51.07 13.06 42.22
C VAL A 14 -52.08 12.31 43.08
N ASP A 15 -52.61 11.19 42.60
CA ASP A 15 -53.40 10.23 43.35
C ASP A 15 -52.48 9.23 44.07
N PRO A 16 -52.50 9.08 45.41
CA PRO A 16 -51.63 8.19 46.14
C PRO A 16 -52.34 6.86 46.44
N ARG A 17 -52.38 5.95 45.50
CA ARG A 17 -52.72 4.54 45.75
C ARG A 17 -52.17 3.62 44.68
N VAL A 18 -50.91 3.23 44.82
CA VAL A 18 -50.41 2.00 44.22
C VAL A 18 -49.51 1.35 45.24
N GLU A 19 -49.95 0.18 45.74
CA GLU A 19 -49.21 -0.69 46.63
C GLU A 19 -47.92 -1.23 46.01
N PRO A 20 -46.83 -1.53 46.77
CA PRO A 20 -45.61 -2.09 46.26
C PRO A 20 -45.80 -3.60 45.98
N ILE A 21 -45.70 -3.98 44.73
CA ILE A 21 -45.52 -5.37 44.37
C ILE A 21 -43.99 -5.67 44.45
N ALA A 22 -43.63 -6.31 45.53
CA ALA A 22 -42.33 -6.98 45.66
C ALA A 22 -42.39 -8.28 44.89
N GLU A 23 -41.71 -8.35 43.75
CA GLU A 23 -41.32 -9.64 43.17
C GLU A 23 -39.92 -9.50 42.57
N THR A 24 -38.96 -9.92 43.38
CA THR A 24 -37.55 -10.02 43.04
C THR A 24 -37.40 -11.22 42.09
N ALA A 25 -37.49 -10.96 40.79
CA ALA A 25 -37.05 -11.95 39.80
C ALA A 25 -35.54 -11.82 39.63
N GLU A 26 -34.84 -12.78 40.23
CA GLU A 26 -33.42 -13.04 40.09
C GLU A 26 -33.13 -13.37 38.61
N VAL A 27 -32.69 -12.36 37.81
CA VAL A 27 -32.22 -12.55 36.44
C VAL A 27 -30.87 -13.26 36.52
N LYS A 28 -30.92 -14.58 36.39
CA LYS A 28 -29.77 -15.44 36.21
C LYS A 28 -29.04 -15.02 34.93
N GLN A 29 -27.97 -14.23 35.04
CA GLN A 29 -27.09 -13.91 33.94
C GLN A 29 -26.48 -15.19 33.40
N PRO A 30 -26.53 -15.47 32.09
CA PRO A 30 -25.78 -16.57 31.51
C PRO A 30 -24.29 -16.24 31.64
N ALA A 31 -23.57 -17.14 32.29
CA ALA A 31 -22.12 -17.09 32.40
C ALA A 31 -21.51 -17.02 30.98
N SER A 32 -20.92 -15.90 30.64
CA SER A 32 -20.12 -15.77 29.45
C SER A 32 -18.97 -16.76 29.49
N PRO A 33 -18.74 -17.55 28.45
CA PRO A 33 -17.58 -18.43 28.41
C PRO A 33 -16.32 -17.57 28.53
N LEU A 34 -15.54 -17.85 29.58
CA LEU A 34 -14.19 -17.30 29.71
C LEU A 34 -13.40 -17.74 28.47
N ILE A 35 -13.25 -16.86 27.52
CA ILE A 35 -12.29 -17.05 26.44
C ILE A 35 -10.93 -17.04 27.11
N ASN A 36 -10.37 -18.24 27.21
CA ASN A 36 -9.02 -18.46 27.69
C ASN A 36 -8.08 -17.85 26.64
N VAL A 37 -7.79 -16.55 26.74
CA VAL A 37 -6.77 -15.89 25.94
C VAL A 37 -5.46 -16.47 26.43
N SER A 38 -5.02 -17.52 25.75
CA SER A 38 -3.66 -18.03 25.92
C SER A 38 -2.71 -16.84 25.81
N ALA A 39 -1.88 -16.70 26.83
CA ALA A 39 -0.87 -15.64 26.89
C ALA A 39 -0.09 -15.59 25.58
N PRO A 40 0.19 -14.38 25.06
CA PRO A 40 0.89 -14.27 23.81
C PRO A 40 2.24 -14.97 23.89
N THR A 41 2.42 -15.89 22.99
CA THR A 41 3.66 -16.48 22.55
C THR A 41 4.82 -15.49 22.70
N ALA A 42 5.96 -16.00 23.17
CA ALA A 42 7.20 -15.27 23.37
C ALA A 42 7.44 -14.18 22.31
N PRO A 43 7.97 -13.01 22.71
CA PRO A 43 8.24 -11.94 21.77
C PRO A 43 9.12 -12.49 20.65
N LEU A 44 8.65 -12.34 19.41
CA LEU A 44 9.45 -12.62 18.23
C LEU A 44 10.82 -11.94 18.40
N PRO A 45 11.93 -12.62 18.07
CA PRO A 45 13.25 -12.01 18.20
C PRO A 45 13.20 -10.70 17.42
N ARG A 46 13.33 -9.58 18.14
CA ARG A 46 13.53 -8.27 17.50
C ARG A 46 14.78 -8.44 16.65
N ALA A 47 14.63 -8.37 15.35
CA ALA A 47 15.78 -8.33 14.45
C ALA A 47 16.70 -7.22 14.99
N ALA A 48 17.88 -7.62 15.48
CA ALA A 48 18.79 -6.69 16.11
C ALA A 48 19.25 -5.71 15.04
N ILE A 49 19.05 -4.43 15.29
CA ILE A 49 19.42 -3.35 14.37
C ILE A 49 20.95 -3.42 14.21
N LYS A 50 21.41 -3.58 12.98
CA LYS A 50 22.83 -3.61 12.63
C LYS A 50 23.30 -2.21 12.25
N ILE A 51 24.50 -1.88 12.67
CA ILE A 51 25.18 -0.65 12.28
C ILE A 51 25.53 -0.73 10.79
N SER A 52 25.19 0.31 10.04
CA SER A 52 25.37 0.39 8.59
C SER A 52 26.40 1.45 8.21
N PRO A 53 27.02 1.33 7.03
CA PRO A 53 27.84 2.40 6.48
C PRO A 53 27.09 3.73 6.43
N GLY A 54 27.77 4.81 6.82
CA GLY A 54 27.20 6.15 6.88
C GLY A 54 26.55 6.53 8.22
N ASP A 55 26.26 5.57 9.10
CA ASP A 55 25.71 5.85 10.43
C ASP A 55 26.65 6.71 11.27
N LEU A 56 26.09 7.61 12.08
CA LEU A 56 26.86 8.39 13.05
C LEU A 56 26.71 7.77 14.42
N VAL A 57 27.80 7.28 14.97
CA VAL A 57 27.84 6.65 16.29
C VAL A 57 28.54 7.53 17.32
N ILE A 58 28.04 7.51 18.54
CA ILE A 58 28.68 8.08 19.72
C ILE A 58 29.16 6.91 20.56
N VAL A 59 30.44 6.95 20.93
CA VAL A 59 31.05 5.95 21.81
C VAL A 59 31.35 6.61 23.15
N SER A 60 30.95 5.98 24.24
CA SER A 60 31.28 6.44 25.60
C SER A 60 31.86 5.31 26.43
N VAL A 61 32.74 5.66 27.37
CA VAL A 61 33.33 4.71 28.30
C VAL A 61 32.89 5.08 29.72
N ASP A 62 32.35 4.12 30.45
CA ASP A 62 31.88 4.36 31.82
C ASP A 62 33.04 4.80 32.72
N GLY A 63 32.79 5.83 33.53
CA GLY A 63 33.82 6.43 34.40
C GLY A 63 34.71 7.45 33.71
N VAL A 64 34.60 7.68 32.40
CA VAL A 64 35.40 8.67 31.66
C VAL A 64 34.51 9.69 30.99
N SER A 65 34.19 10.77 31.71
CA SER A 65 33.22 11.77 31.28
C SER A 65 33.56 12.47 29.96
N ASP A 66 34.86 12.62 29.70
CA ASP A 66 35.36 13.39 28.56
C ASP A 66 35.58 12.56 27.29
N TYR A 67 35.42 11.21 27.36
CA TYR A 67 35.50 10.36 26.20
C TYR A 67 34.13 10.07 25.60
N LYS A 68 33.72 10.93 24.67
CA LYS A 68 32.46 10.81 23.91
C LYS A 68 32.67 11.17 22.44
N PRO A 69 33.60 10.50 21.74
CA PRO A 69 33.78 10.76 20.32
C PRO A 69 32.56 10.42 19.50
N GLU A 70 32.28 11.31 18.56
CA GLU A 70 31.32 11.04 17.47
C GLU A 70 32.10 10.59 16.25
N ALA A 71 31.74 9.48 15.66
CA ALA A 71 32.40 8.93 14.48
C ALA A 71 31.36 8.42 13.46
N ARG A 72 31.60 8.71 12.19
CA ARG A 72 30.79 8.20 11.10
C ARG A 72 31.36 6.89 10.60
N VAL A 73 30.50 5.90 10.39
CA VAL A 73 30.88 4.60 9.83
C VAL A 73 31.24 4.78 8.36
N SER A 74 32.43 4.34 7.97
CA SER A 74 32.89 4.40 6.57
C SER A 74 32.11 3.42 5.66
N GLU A 75 32.33 3.51 4.35
CA GLU A 75 31.71 2.58 3.37
C GLU A 75 32.14 1.14 3.62
N GLU A 76 33.36 0.94 4.15
CA GLU A 76 33.90 -0.36 4.53
C GLU A 76 33.36 -0.87 5.88
N GLY A 77 32.53 -0.10 6.57
CA GLY A 77 32.00 -0.45 7.87
C GLY A 77 32.95 -0.20 9.04
N ILE A 78 33.90 0.71 8.89
CA ILE A 78 34.91 1.03 9.89
C ILE A 78 34.59 2.36 10.54
N VAL A 79 34.80 2.47 11.85
CA VAL A 79 34.82 3.74 12.59
C VAL A 79 36.24 4.05 13.04
N SER A 80 36.65 5.33 12.92
CA SER A 80 37.92 5.82 13.45
C SER A 80 37.67 6.52 14.77
N LEU A 81 38.25 6.00 15.84
CA LEU A 81 38.04 6.51 17.21
C LEU A 81 39.37 7.01 17.77
N PRO A 82 39.35 8.12 18.54
CA PRO A 82 40.55 8.58 19.24
C PRO A 82 41.13 7.49 20.13
N LEU A 83 42.45 7.44 20.26
CA LEU A 83 43.28 6.50 21.03
C LEU A 83 43.37 5.12 20.36
N ILE A 84 42.28 4.49 19.95
CA ILE A 84 42.27 3.08 19.48
C ILE A 84 42.31 2.95 17.95
N GLY A 85 42.17 4.07 17.20
CA GLY A 85 42.20 4.06 15.75
C GLY A 85 40.97 3.38 15.13
N GLU A 86 41.16 2.61 14.08
CA GLU A 86 40.08 2.03 13.26
C GLU A 86 39.51 0.75 13.87
N VAL A 87 38.17 0.68 13.96
CA VAL A 87 37.41 -0.49 14.45
C VAL A 87 36.34 -0.86 13.47
N ALA A 88 36.22 -2.12 13.06
CA ALA A 88 35.19 -2.64 12.21
C ALA A 88 33.89 -2.83 13.02
N VAL A 89 32.85 -2.05 12.73
CA VAL A 89 31.53 -2.10 13.39
C VAL A 89 30.40 -2.37 12.42
N GLY A 90 30.62 -2.16 11.13
CA GLY A 90 29.60 -2.35 10.08
C GLY A 90 29.07 -3.78 10.04
N GLY A 91 27.75 -3.94 9.87
CA GLY A 91 27.06 -5.23 9.87
C GLY A 91 26.91 -5.90 11.24
N ARG A 92 27.47 -5.32 12.30
CA ARG A 92 27.35 -5.81 13.69
C ARG A 92 26.15 -5.17 14.38
N THR A 93 25.63 -5.84 15.39
CA THR A 93 24.69 -5.21 16.33
C THR A 93 25.42 -4.22 17.22
N VAL A 94 24.68 -3.36 17.91
CA VAL A 94 25.26 -2.38 18.84
C VAL A 94 26.09 -3.10 19.91
N GLU A 95 25.60 -4.22 20.45
CA GLU A 95 26.29 -5.01 21.47
C GLU A 95 27.62 -5.58 20.95
N LEU A 96 27.61 -6.20 19.77
CA LEU A 96 28.83 -6.72 19.16
C LEU A 96 29.84 -5.63 18.79
N ALA A 97 29.37 -4.43 18.50
CA ALA A 97 30.23 -3.28 18.27
C ALA A 97 30.85 -2.78 19.59
N GLN A 98 30.09 -2.76 20.68
CA GLN A 98 30.58 -2.44 22.02
C GLN A 98 31.72 -3.39 22.42
N ASP A 99 31.49 -4.69 22.27
CA ASP A 99 32.49 -5.72 22.60
C ASP A 99 33.76 -5.56 21.75
N ALA A 100 33.60 -5.28 20.47
CA ALA A 100 34.76 -5.08 19.58
C ALA A 100 35.60 -3.85 19.95
N ILE A 101 34.92 -2.76 20.33
CA ILE A 101 35.60 -1.54 20.78
C ILE A 101 36.27 -1.74 22.14
N ALA A 102 35.57 -2.38 23.10
CA ALA A 102 36.09 -2.69 24.42
C ALA A 102 37.36 -3.55 24.34
N THR A 103 37.32 -4.61 23.52
CA THR A 103 38.49 -5.48 23.28
C THR A 103 39.65 -4.68 22.76
N LYS A 104 39.43 -3.81 21.76
CA LYS A 104 40.53 -3.02 21.17
C LYS A 104 41.07 -1.97 22.13
N MET A 105 40.28 -1.45 23.03
CA MET A 105 40.71 -0.54 24.12
C MET A 105 41.56 -1.27 25.15
N SER A 106 41.21 -2.51 25.49
CA SER A 106 41.97 -3.33 26.41
C SER A 106 43.29 -3.81 25.81
N ASP A 107 43.28 -4.26 24.57
CA ASP A 107 44.53 -4.72 23.86
C ASP A 107 45.54 -3.61 23.68
N GLY A 108 45.06 -2.38 23.47
CA GLY A 108 45.90 -1.18 23.40
C GLY A 108 46.40 -0.67 24.76
N ASN A 109 46.06 -1.31 25.88
CA ASN A 109 46.35 -0.87 27.26
C ASN A 109 45.86 0.57 27.58
N TYR A 110 44.88 1.08 26.85
CA TYR A 110 44.31 2.41 27.11
C TYR A 110 43.40 2.42 28.33
N PHE A 111 42.64 1.32 28.50
CA PHE A 111 41.71 1.14 29.62
C PHE A 111 41.81 -0.30 30.15
N ARG A 112 41.69 -0.44 31.48
CA ARG A 112 41.62 -1.76 32.12
C ARG A 112 40.14 -2.11 32.30
N ASP A 113 39.66 -3.15 31.57
CA ASP A 113 38.27 -3.59 31.61
C ASP A 113 37.23 -2.49 31.31
N PRO A 114 37.28 -1.87 30.11
CA PRO A 114 36.41 -0.75 29.78
C PRO A 114 34.95 -1.20 29.51
N HIS A 115 34.02 -0.57 30.20
CA HIS A 115 32.60 -0.71 29.87
C HIS A 115 32.25 0.33 28.79
N VAL A 116 32.10 -0.15 27.55
CA VAL A 116 31.84 0.71 26.39
C VAL A 116 30.35 0.72 26.08
N SER A 117 29.82 1.91 25.93
CA SER A 117 28.46 2.13 25.42
C SER A 117 28.53 2.77 24.04
N VAL A 118 27.83 2.17 23.06
CA VAL A 118 27.69 2.71 21.70
C VAL A 118 26.26 3.13 21.48
N PHE A 119 26.09 4.37 21.06
CA PHE A 119 24.78 4.94 20.71
C PHE A 119 24.82 5.41 19.27
N VAL A 120 23.86 4.96 18.45
CA VAL A 120 23.71 5.46 17.09
C VAL A 120 22.88 6.73 17.11
N LYS A 121 23.54 7.87 16.87
CA LYS A 121 22.94 9.20 16.86
C LYS A 121 22.13 9.46 15.60
N GLU A 122 22.67 9.06 14.47
CA GLU A 122 22.03 9.21 13.16
C GLU A 122 22.21 7.91 12.36
N TYR A 123 21.14 7.42 11.83
CA TYR A 123 21.15 6.30 10.91
C TYR A 123 21.13 6.84 9.47
N ALA A 124 22.21 6.68 8.73
CA ALA A 124 22.36 7.28 7.41
C ALA A 124 21.56 6.59 6.30
N SER A 125 21.20 5.32 6.48
CA SER A 125 20.59 4.51 5.43
C SER A 125 19.35 3.75 5.87
N ILE A 126 18.67 4.22 6.92
CA ILE A 126 17.54 3.50 7.47
C ILE A 126 16.24 4.13 6.99
N GLY A 127 15.87 3.79 5.78
CA GLY A 127 14.57 4.08 5.23
C GLY A 127 14.14 2.97 4.28
N ILE A 128 12.84 2.78 4.18
CA ILE A 128 12.23 1.99 3.13
C ILE A 128 11.79 2.98 2.06
N SER A 129 12.27 2.79 0.83
CA SER A 129 11.87 3.63 -0.30
C SER A 129 10.52 3.16 -0.82
N VAL A 130 9.54 4.05 -0.89
CA VAL A 130 8.21 3.77 -1.44
C VAL A 130 7.99 4.59 -2.70
N LEU A 131 7.82 3.92 -3.82
CA LEU A 131 7.70 4.51 -5.14
C LEU A 131 6.43 4.05 -5.86
N GLY A 132 6.07 4.75 -6.94
CA GLY A 132 4.91 4.42 -7.77
C GLY A 132 3.61 4.98 -7.22
N GLU A 133 2.52 4.25 -7.37
CA GLU A 133 1.17 4.73 -7.12
C GLU A 133 0.77 4.65 -5.63
N VAL A 134 1.44 5.46 -4.82
CA VAL A 134 1.07 5.76 -3.42
C VAL A 134 0.77 7.24 -3.28
N THR A 135 0.07 7.62 -2.21
CA THR A 135 -0.34 9.01 -2.00
C THR A 135 0.86 9.94 -1.82
N ARG A 136 1.90 9.48 -1.13
CA ARG A 136 3.14 10.24 -0.88
C ARG A 136 4.35 9.35 -1.11
N PRO A 137 4.88 9.30 -2.34
CA PRO A 137 6.14 8.62 -2.61
C PRO A 137 7.30 9.26 -1.84
N GLY A 138 8.26 8.46 -1.39
CA GLY A 138 9.41 8.96 -0.64
C GLY A 138 10.13 7.88 0.15
N VAL A 139 11.09 8.29 0.98
CA VAL A 139 11.82 7.43 1.89
C VAL A 139 11.22 7.54 3.28
N TYR A 140 10.82 6.42 3.84
CA TYR A 140 10.20 6.32 5.16
C TYR A 140 11.17 5.71 6.16
N PRO A 141 11.53 6.46 7.22
CA PRO A 141 12.46 5.96 8.23
C PRO A 141 11.94 4.67 8.88
N SER A 142 12.79 3.68 9.00
CA SER A 142 12.49 2.42 9.66
C SER A 142 13.70 1.92 10.43
N LEU A 143 13.55 1.73 11.74
CA LEU A 143 14.60 1.22 12.63
C LEU A 143 14.62 -0.32 12.72
N GLY A 144 13.80 -1.00 11.93
CA GLY A 144 13.70 -2.45 11.96
C GLY A 144 12.71 -2.97 10.93
N VAL A 145 12.47 -4.29 10.97
CA VAL A 145 11.51 -4.96 10.09
C VAL A 145 10.12 -4.38 10.33
N ARG A 146 9.46 -4.00 9.26
CA ARG A 146 8.05 -3.57 9.23
C ARG A 146 7.25 -4.45 8.30
N ARG A 147 5.94 -4.35 8.38
CA ARG A 147 5.08 -4.99 7.42
C ARG A 147 4.74 -4.04 6.27
N LEU A 148 4.52 -4.61 5.09
CA LEU A 148 4.23 -3.86 3.87
C LEU A 148 3.12 -2.82 4.08
N TYR A 149 2.00 -3.22 4.67
CA TYR A 149 0.87 -2.30 4.85
C TYR A 149 1.13 -1.18 5.86
N ASP A 150 2.03 -1.38 6.84
CA ASP A 150 2.41 -0.32 7.78
C ASP A 150 3.19 0.78 7.06
N VAL A 151 4.09 0.38 6.15
CA VAL A 151 4.89 1.30 5.35
C VAL A 151 4.04 2.04 4.32
N VAL A 152 3.16 1.31 3.64
CA VAL A 152 2.21 1.91 2.68
C VAL A 152 1.26 2.87 3.38
N SER A 153 0.77 2.53 4.58
CA SER A 153 -0.07 3.42 5.39
C SER A 153 0.67 4.69 5.79
N ALA A 154 1.95 4.60 6.16
CA ALA A 154 2.79 5.78 6.42
C ALA A 154 2.95 6.65 5.16
N ALA A 155 2.97 6.05 3.97
CA ALA A 155 2.96 6.74 2.67
C ALA A 155 1.58 7.33 2.30
N GLY A 156 0.60 7.27 3.20
CA GLY A 156 -0.75 7.78 2.98
C GLY A 156 -1.67 6.82 2.23
N GLY A 157 -1.27 5.55 2.11
CA GLY A 157 -2.02 4.50 1.41
C GLY A 157 -1.76 4.48 -0.10
N PHE A 158 -2.44 3.57 -0.76
CA PHE A 158 -2.42 3.47 -2.22
C PHE A 158 -3.13 4.66 -2.86
N SER A 159 -2.65 5.13 -4.01
CA SER A 159 -3.33 6.15 -4.79
C SER A 159 -4.59 5.58 -5.48
N ALA A 160 -5.48 6.45 -5.95
CA ALA A 160 -6.63 6.03 -6.76
C ALA A 160 -6.24 5.37 -8.09
N ARG A 161 -4.98 5.50 -8.49
CA ARG A 161 -4.44 4.90 -9.72
C ARG A 161 -3.58 3.65 -9.44
N ALA A 162 -3.51 3.21 -8.20
CA ALA A 162 -2.70 2.05 -7.83
C ALA A 162 -3.23 0.76 -8.48
N GLY A 163 -2.31 -0.01 -9.03
CA GLY A 163 -2.60 -1.34 -9.54
C GLY A 163 -2.52 -2.40 -8.45
N LYS A 164 -2.73 -3.63 -8.86
CA LYS A 164 -2.76 -4.81 -7.97
C LYS A 164 -1.39 -5.32 -7.56
N THR A 165 -0.34 -4.87 -8.22
CA THR A 165 0.98 -5.45 -8.06
C THR A 165 1.90 -4.52 -7.27
N VAL A 166 2.49 -5.06 -6.23
CA VAL A 166 3.56 -4.41 -5.48
C VAL A 166 4.81 -5.26 -5.64
N THR A 167 5.88 -4.61 -6.02
CA THR A 167 7.21 -5.24 -6.16
C THR A 167 8.12 -4.71 -5.05
N ILE A 168 8.69 -5.62 -4.27
CA ILE A 168 9.67 -5.30 -3.23
C ILE A 168 11.02 -5.77 -3.73
N THR A 169 11.96 -4.84 -3.83
CA THR A 169 13.34 -5.11 -4.19
C THR A 169 14.20 -4.96 -2.94
N ARG A 170 14.81 -6.05 -2.49
CA ARG A 170 15.71 -6.04 -1.35
C ARG A 170 17.06 -5.46 -1.75
N ARG A 171 17.65 -4.69 -0.85
CA ARG A 171 18.97 -4.09 -1.07
C ARG A 171 20.05 -5.15 -1.27
N ASP A 172 19.99 -6.24 -0.51
CA ASP A 172 21.00 -7.30 -0.54
C ASP A 172 20.80 -8.27 -1.71
N LEU A 173 19.58 -8.34 -2.27
CA LEU A 173 19.21 -9.27 -3.35
C LEU A 173 18.42 -8.57 -4.47
N PRO A 174 18.99 -7.56 -5.14
CA PRO A 174 18.28 -6.77 -6.14
C PRO A 174 17.82 -7.60 -7.36
N GLN A 175 18.45 -8.72 -7.60
CA GLN A 175 18.14 -9.63 -8.73
C GLN A 175 16.95 -10.56 -8.46
N LYS A 176 16.40 -10.56 -7.22
CA LYS A 176 15.25 -11.39 -6.84
C LYS A 176 14.14 -10.54 -6.23
N PRO A 177 13.43 -9.73 -7.04
CA PRO A 177 12.32 -8.94 -6.54
C PRO A 177 11.18 -9.86 -6.08
N ILE A 178 10.54 -9.50 -5.00
CA ILE A 178 9.35 -10.16 -4.47
C ILE A 178 8.13 -9.44 -5.06
N THR A 179 7.36 -10.13 -5.88
CA THR A 179 6.14 -9.59 -6.47
C THR A 179 4.93 -10.09 -5.69
N ILE A 180 4.11 -9.16 -5.22
CA ILE A 180 2.93 -9.43 -4.40
C ILE A 180 1.72 -8.88 -5.12
N THR A 181 0.66 -9.67 -5.17
CA THR A 181 -0.65 -9.22 -5.65
C THR A 181 -1.50 -8.82 -4.45
N ILE A 182 -1.98 -7.59 -4.45
CA ILE A 182 -2.90 -7.08 -3.45
C ILE A 182 -4.31 -7.52 -3.83
N ASP A 183 -5.02 -8.14 -2.91
CA ASP A 183 -6.41 -8.53 -3.07
C ASP A 183 -7.31 -7.61 -2.21
N ALA A 184 -8.51 -7.33 -2.69
CA ALA A 184 -9.51 -6.58 -1.92
C ALA A 184 -10.07 -7.40 -0.75
N ASP A 185 -9.93 -8.73 -0.80
CA ASP A 185 -10.37 -9.64 0.27
C ASP A 185 -9.44 -9.51 1.49
N PRO A 186 -9.97 -9.09 2.66
CA PRO A 186 -9.16 -8.97 3.88
C PRO A 186 -8.46 -10.27 4.30
N ALA A 187 -9.07 -11.43 4.05
CA ALA A 187 -8.48 -12.72 4.41
C ALA A 187 -7.22 -13.03 3.57
N LYS A 188 -7.21 -12.62 2.31
CA LYS A 188 -6.07 -12.78 1.41
C LYS A 188 -5.03 -11.68 1.61
N SER A 189 -5.44 -10.50 2.07
CA SER A 189 -4.54 -9.39 2.33
C SER A 189 -3.56 -9.68 3.49
N VAL A 190 -3.93 -10.58 4.42
CA VAL A 190 -3.01 -11.01 5.48
C VAL A 190 -1.78 -11.72 4.92
N SER A 191 -1.95 -12.59 3.93
CA SER A 191 -0.83 -13.30 3.27
C SER A 191 0.05 -12.37 2.42
N SER A 192 -0.51 -11.27 1.95
CA SER A 192 0.19 -10.24 1.16
C SER A 192 0.96 -9.24 2.04
N ASN A 193 0.73 -9.26 3.37
CA ASN A 193 1.39 -8.36 4.31
C ASN A 193 2.77 -8.89 4.73
N VAL A 194 3.69 -8.94 3.78
CA VAL A 194 5.05 -9.45 3.98
C VAL A 194 5.91 -8.49 4.78
N GLU A 195 7.00 -9.02 5.32
CA GLU A 195 8.01 -8.24 6.02
C GLU A 195 8.92 -7.50 5.05
N VAL A 196 9.14 -6.23 5.34
CA VAL A 196 10.05 -5.32 4.64
C VAL A 196 11.12 -4.84 5.61
N GLU A 197 12.34 -4.78 5.11
CA GLU A 197 13.53 -4.41 5.89
C GLU A 197 14.02 -3.00 5.52
N PRO A 198 14.75 -2.34 6.42
CA PRO A 198 15.41 -1.08 6.09
C PRO A 198 16.33 -1.23 4.87
N GLY A 199 16.22 -0.31 3.92
CA GLY A 199 16.94 -0.36 2.65
C GLY A 199 16.17 -1.00 1.49
N ASP A 200 15.02 -1.63 1.76
CA ASP A 200 14.14 -2.17 0.71
C ASP A 200 13.48 -1.05 -0.10
N THR A 201 13.23 -1.36 -1.36
CA THR A 201 12.45 -0.49 -2.25
C THR A 201 11.13 -1.16 -2.57
N ILE A 202 10.04 -0.49 -2.22
CA ILE A 202 8.66 -0.88 -2.52
C ILE A 202 8.20 -0.10 -3.74
N MET A 203 7.82 -0.76 -4.80
CA MET A 203 7.25 -0.15 -6.00
C MET A 203 5.81 -0.61 -6.19
N VAL A 204 4.88 0.32 -6.14
CA VAL A 204 3.46 0.09 -6.40
C VAL A 204 3.18 0.32 -7.88
N SER A 205 2.64 -0.69 -8.56
CA SER A 205 2.29 -0.59 -9.97
C SER A 205 1.13 0.39 -10.20
N LYS A 206 1.03 0.91 -11.41
CA LYS A 206 -0.14 1.67 -11.86
C LYS A 206 -1.28 0.73 -12.24
N ALA A 207 -2.52 1.14 -11.99
CA ALA A 207 -3.70 0.44 -12.46
C ALA A 207 -3.76 0.39 -14.00
N GLY A 208 -4.30 -0.68 -14.52
CA GLY A 208 -4.55 -0.80 -15.95
C GLY A 208 -5.56 0.23 -16.47
N LEU A 209 -5.49 0.53 -17.76
CA LEU A 209 -6.45 1.35 -18.48
C LEU A 209 -7.17 0.47 -19.51
N VAL A 210 -8.46 0.70 -19.71
CA VAL A 210 -9.22 0.18 -20.84
C VAL A 210 -9.72 1.36 -21.67
N TYR A 211 -9.79 1.17 -22.96
CA TYR A 211 -10.22 2.22 -23.89
C TYR A 211 -11.57 1.87 -24.48
N VAL A 212 -12.46 2.85 -24.52
CA VAL A 212 -13.74 2.74 -25.21
C VAL A 212 -13.77 3.72 -26.36
N VAL A 213 -13.99 3.21 -27.56
CA VAL A 213 -13.95 4.01 -28.80
C VAL A 213 -15.16 3.69 -29.66
N GLY A 214 -15.57 4.68 -30.45
CA GLY A 214 -16.68 4.55 -31.40
C GLY A 214 -17.95 5.22 -30.92
N ASP A 215 -19.10 4.60 -31.20
CA ASP A 215 -20.42 5.22 -31.03
C ASP A 215 -20.98 5.04 -29.63
N VAL A 216 -20.32 5.68 -28.66
CA VAL A 216 -20.68 5.70 -27.24
C VAL A 216 -20.87 7.14 -26.76
N GLY A 217 -21.51 7.34 -25.63
CA GLY A 217 -21.79 8.67 -25.09
C GLY A 217 -20.49 9.45 -24.76
N ARG A 218 -19.47 8.78 -24.20
CA ARG A 218 -18.18 9.37 -23.83
C ARG A 218 -17.04 8.42 -24.20
N PRO A 219 -16.48 8.52 -25.41
CA PRO A 219 -15.25 7.80 -25.77
C PRO A 219 -14.08 8.26 -24.91
N GLY A 220 -13.15 7.34 -24.58
CA GLY A 220 -11.95 7.68 -23.80
C GLY A 220 -11.31 6.50 -23.12
N GLY A 221 -10.29 6.77 -22.29
CA GLY A 221 -9.64 5.80 -21.43
C GLY A 221 -10.25 5.79 -20.04
N PHE A 222 -10.50 4.62 -19.52
CA PHE A 222 -11.07 4.39 -18.19
C PHE A 222 -10.10 3.58 -17.35
N ILE A 223 -9.81 4.07 -16.14
CA ILE A 223 -8.92 3.38 -15.20
C ILE A 223 -9.67 2.19 -14.64
N MET A 224 -8.98 1.05 -14.56
CA MET A 224 -9.48 -0.12 -13.86
C MET A 224 -9.26 0.11 -12.36
N ASP A 225 -10.28 0.63 -11.68
CA ASP A 225 -10.19 0.99 -10.26
C ASP A 225 -9.78 -0.20 -9.40
N ASN A 226 -9.05 0.14 -8.35
CA ASN A 226 -8.54 -0.73 -7.29
C ASN A 226 -9.11 -2.14 -7.27
N ASN A 227 -8.39 -3.08 -7.88
CA ASN A 227 -8.62 -4.52 -7.72
C ASN A 227 -9.87 -5.12 -8.35
N GLU A 228 -10.74 -4.36 -8.97
CA GLU A 228 -11.92 -4.93 -9.63
C GLU A 228 -11.64 -5.21 -11.10
N ARG A 229 -12.10 -6.38 -11.54
CA ARG A 229 -12.14 -6.73 -12.94
C ARG A 229 -13.24 -5.92 -13.59
N ILE A 230 -12.87 -4.99 -14.45
CA ILE A 230 -13.87 -4.21 -15.17
C ILE A 230 -14.49 -5.04 -16.29
N THR A 231 -15.81 -5.02 -16.35
CA THR A 231 -16.52 -5.74 -17.41
C THR A 231 -16.95 -4.80 -18.54
N VAL A 232 -17.38 -5.36 -19.65
CA VAL A 232 -17.86 -4.61 -20.82
C VAL A 232 -19.03 -3.71 -20.44
N LEU A 233 -20.01 -4.22 -19.68
CA LEU A 233 -21.17 -3.41 -19.29
C LEU A 233 -20.77 -2.30 -18.29
N GLN A 234 -19.85 -2.58 -17.38
CA GLN A 234 -19.36 -1.58 -16.43
C GLN A 234 -18.63 -0.44 -17.15
N VAL A 235 -17.69 -0.76 -18.05
CA VAL A 235 -16.98 0.30 -18.77
C VAL A 235 -17.90 1.10 -19.69
N LEU A 236 -18.92 0.45 -20.26
CA LEU A 236 -19.96 1.16 -21.02
C LEU A 236 -20.78 2.09 -20.16
N ALA A 237 -21.10 1.69 -18.92
CA ALA A 237 -21.78 2.58 -17.99
C ALA A 237 -20.93 3.83 -17.68
N LEU A 238 -19.63 3.66 -17.48
CA LEU A 238 -18.66 4.77 -17.32
C LEU A 238 -18.57 5.64 -18.58
N ALA A 239 -18.67 5.01 -19.76
CA ALA A 239 -18.71 5.69 -21.07
C ALA A 239 -20.08 6.31 -21.41
N GLN A 240 -21.00 6.41 -20.44
CA GLN A 240 -22.35 6.95 -20.61
C GLN A 240 -23.21 6.16 -21.62
N GLY A 241 -22.92 4.87 -21.75
CA GLY A 241 -23.68 3.96 -22.61
C GLY A 241 -23.36 4.06 -24.09
N VAL A 242 -24.16 3.34 -24.89
CA VAL A 242 -24.06 3.36 -26.35
C VAL A 242 -25.05 4.35 -26.95
N ASN A 243 -24.68 5.03 -28.01
CA ASN A 243 -25.58 5.90 -28.74
C ASN A 243 -26.65 5.11 -29.51
N ARG A 244 -27.75 5.76 -29.90
CA ARG A 244 -28.81 5.13 -30.68
C ARG A 244 -28.36 4.62 -32.05
N SER A 245 -27.35 5.25 -32.61
CA SER A 245 -26.71 4.90 -33.89
C SER A 245 -25.72 3.74 -33.79
N ALA A 246 -25.44 3.24 -32.60
CA ALA A 246 -24.43 2.21 -32.38
C ALA A 246 -24.82 0.86 -32.98
N ALA A 247 -23.88 0.25 -33.70
CA ALA A 247 -24.02 -1.10 -34.23
C ALA A 247 -23.62 -2.15 -33.19
N MET A 248 -24.48 -2.33 -32.14
CA MET A 248 -24.21 -3.22 -31.01
C MET A 248 -23.91 -4.68 -31.38
N GLY A 249 -24.35 -5.15 -32.56
CA GLY A 249 -24.03 -6.51 -33.04
C GLY A 249 -22.64 -6.64 -33.67
N SER A 250 -21.91 -5.55 -33.80
CA SER A 250 -20.55 -5.50 -34.36
C SER A 250 -19.51 -4.97 -33.37
N ALA A 251 -19.89 -4.91 -32.07
CA ALA A 251 -18.99 -4.55 -31.00
C ALA A 251 -17.88 -5.60 -30.85
N ARG A 252 -16.67 -5.15 -30.60
CA ARG A 252 -15.49 -6.02 -30.46
C ARG A 252 -14.50 -5.45 -29.45
N ILE A 253 -13.75 -6.34 -28.83
CA ILE A 253 -12.57 -6.03 -28.04
C ILE A 253 -11.36 -6.25 -28.93
N ILE A 254 -10.49 -5.23 -29.05
CA ILE A 254 -9.19 -5.34 -29.67
C ILE A 254 -8.20 -5.49 -28.56
N ARG A 255 -7.57 -6.66 -28.47
CA ARG A 255 -6.60 -7.02 -27.42
C ARG A 255 -5.21 -7.12 -28.02
N ARG A 256 -4.26 -6.50 -27.36
CA ARG A 256 -2.86 -6.62 -27.75
C ARG A 256 -2.30 -7.94 -27.21
N THR A 257 -1.78 -8.80 -28.08
CA THR A 257 -1.12 -10.05 -27.70
C THR A 257 0.32 -10.05 -28.20
N PRO A 258 1.22 -10.89 -27.66
CA PRO A 258 2.60 -11.02 -28.15
C PRO A 258 2.70 -11.39 -29.64
N GLN A 259 1.65 -12.04 -30.18
CA GLN A 259 1.57 -12.42 -31.59
C GLN A 259 0.95 -11.34 -32.49
N GLY A 260 0.53 -10.22 -31.91
CA GLY A 260 -0.14 -9.13 -32.60
C GLY A 260 -1.54 -8.83 -32.05
N PRO A 261 -2.27 -7.89 -32.63
CA PRO A 261 -3.63 -7.55 -32.21
C PRO A 261 -4.60 -8.70 -32.48
N SER A 262 -5.39 -9.06 -31.48
CA SER A 262 -6.45 -10.07 -31.54
C SER A 262 -7.81 -9.39 -31.39
N GLU A 263 -8.79 -9.80 -32.20
CA GLU A 263 -10.16 -9.32 -32.11
C GLU A 263 -11.06 -10.35 -31.43
N VAL A 264 -11.78 -9.95 -30.40
CA VAL A 264 -12.78 -10.75 -29.72
C VAL A 264 -14.15 -10.12 -29.93
N GLN A 265 -15.07 -10.83 -30.59
CA GLN A 265 -16.41 -10.34 -30.82
C GLN A 265 -17.20 -10.26 -29.50
N VAL A 266 -17.88 -9.14 -29.28
CA VAL A 266 -18.69 -8.90 -28.09
C VAL A 266 -20.16 -9.00 -28.44
N PRO A 267 -20.90 -9.98 -27.89
CA PRO A 267 -22.34 -10.14 -28.12
C PRO A 267 -23.14 -9.12 -27.28
N LEU A 268 -22.87 -7.82 -27.47
CA LEU A 268 -23.32 -6.74 -26.61
C LEU A 268 -24.86 -6.72 -26.43
N LYS A 269 -25.61 -6.98 -27.52
CA LYS A 269 -27.08 -7.06 -27.43
C LYS A 269 -27.57 -8.17 -26.51
N GLN A 270 -26.89 -9.32 -26.50
CA GLN A 270 -27.27 -10.45 -25.67
C GLN A 270 -26.87 -10.20 -24.21
N MET A 271 -25.73 -9.57 -23.99
CA MET A 271 -25.26 -9.17 -22.66
C MET A 271 -26.22 -8.15 -22.03
N MET A 272 -26.61 -7.11 -22.77
CA MET A 272 -27.57 -6.11 -22.29
C MET A 272 -28.98 -6.70 -22.04
N ALA A 273 -29.33 -7.79 -22.74
CA ALA A 273 -30.58 -8.51 -22.51
C ALA A 273 -30.46 -9.61 -21.45
N ALA A 274 -29.32 -9.67 -20.71
CA ALA A 274 -29.01 -10.69 -19.72
C ALA A 274 -29.10 -12.16 -20.27
N LYS A 275 -28.89 -12.35 -21.58
CA LYS A 275 -28.90 -13.67 -22.23
C LYS A 275 -27.51 -14.31 -22.25
N THR A 276 -26.47 -13.55 -22.00
CA THR A 276 -25.07 -14.01 -21.98
C THR A 276 -24.37 -13.31 -20.82
N SER A 277 -23.42 -13.99 -20.18
CA SER A 277 -22.59 -13.41 -19.12
C SER A 277 -21.80 -12.22 -19.63
N ASP A 278 -21.59 -11.25 -18.74
CA ASP A 278 -20.76 -10.09 -19.02
C ASP A 278 -19.29 -10.50 -19.19
N MET A 279 -18.59 -9.87 -20.12
CA MET A 279 -17.20 -10.20 -20.45
C MET A 279 -16.23 -9.30 -19.69
N GLU A 280 -15.19 -9.92 -19.13
CA GLU A 280 -14.11 -9.19 -18.45
C GLU A 280 -13.14 -8.59 -19.47
N LEU A 281 -12.76 -7.33 -19.21
CA LEU A 281 -11.73 -6.62 -19.96
C LEU A 281 -10.37 -6.79 -19.27
N GLN A 282 -9.33 -6.84 -20.07
CA GLN A 282 -7.94 -6.85 -19.60
C GLN A 282 -7.34 -5.44 -19.72
N PRO A 283 -6.28 -5.13 -18.97
CA PRO A 283 -5.54 -3.89 -19.16
C PRO A 283 -5.12 -3.69 -20.62
N GLU A 284 -5.24 -2.48 -21.13
CA GLU A 284 -4.98 -2.07 -22.50
C GLU A 284 -5.96 -2.60 -23.57
N ASP A 285 -7.03 -3.29 -23.18
CA ASP A 285 -8.11 -3.64 -24.11
C ASP A 285 -8.77 -2.39 -24.68
N ILE A 286 -9.11 -2.45 -25.96
CA ILE A 286 -9.88 -1.41 -26.64
C ILE A 286 -11.25 -1.99 -26.96
N LEU A 287 -12.29 -1.51 -26.31
CA LEU A 287 -13.68 -1.82 -26.64
C LEU A 287 -14.11 -0.90 -27.79
N PHE A 288 -14.30 -1.44 -28.97
CA PHE A 288 -14.73 -0.71 -30.15
C PHE A 288 -16.19 -0.98 -30.48
N ILE A 289 -16.98 0.09 -30.56
CA ILE A 289 -18.40 0.04 -30.92
C ILE A 289 -18.64 0.88 -32.18
N PRO A 290 -18.77 0.25 -33.34
CA PRO A 290 -18.99 1.00 -34.58
C PRO A 290 -20.38 1.61 -34.64
N GLY A 291 -20.51 2.76 -35.31
CA GLY A 291 -21.82 3.32 -35.67
C GLY A 291 -22.50 2.53 -36.81
N SER A 292 -23.80 2.57 -36.88
CA SER A 292 -24.58 1.85 -37.92
C SER A 292 -24.29 2.31 -39.34
N ALA A 293 -23.91 3.56 -39.53
CA ALA A 293 -23.47 4.10 -40.85
C ALA A 293 -22.13 3.55 -41.32
N ALA A 294 -21.30 3.07 -40.40
CA ALA A 294 -19.94 2.59 -40.69
C ALA A 294 -19.88 1.11 -41.14
N LYS A 295 -21.00 0.40 -41.22
CA LYS A 295 -21.02 -1.02 -41.63
C LYS A 295 -20.28 -1.31 -42.91
N ASN A 296 -20.22 -0.35 -43.84
CA ASN A 296 -19.55 -0.53 -45.14
C ASN A 296 -18.07 -0.10 -45.17
N VAL A 297 -17.58 0.58 -44.12
CA VAL A 297 -16.22 1.15 -44.08
C VAL A 297 -15.27 0.34 -43.18
N VAL A 298 -15.78 -0.52 -42.32
CA VAL A 298 -15.02 -1.22 -41.26
C VAL A 298 -13.87 -2.09 -41.79
N ARG A 299 -13.88 -2.47 -43.06
CA ARG A 299 -12.79 -3.26 -43.65
C ARG A 299 -11.52 -2.47 -43.96
N ARG A 300 -11.59 -1.12 -43.98
CA ARG A 300 -10.45 -0.24 -44.32
C ARG A 300 -9.89 0.57 -43.13
N SER A 301 -10.53 0.54 -41.96
CA SER A 301 -10.20 1.50 -40.87
C SER A 301 -9.37 0.91 -39.72
N MET A 302 -8.90 -0.33 -39.80
CA MET A 302 -8.05 -0.88 -38.73
C MET A 302 -6.73 -0.11 -38.53
N GLU A 303 -6.13 0.38 -39.60
CA GLU A 303 -4.92 1.21 -39.51
C GLU A 303 -5.17 2.55 -38.84
N SER A 304 -6.33 3.16 -39.05
CA SER A 304 -6.67 4.47 -38.47
C SER A 304 -6.97 4.40 -36.97
N VAL A 305 -7.59 3.33 -36.49
CA VAL A 305 -7.89 3.10 -35.07
C VAL A 305 -6.59 2.81 -34.29
N MET A 306 -5.66 2.09 -34.91
CA MET A 306 -4.33 1.83 -34.35
C MET A 306 -3.52 3.13 -34.19
N GLN A 307 -3.61 4.06 -35.14
CA GLN A 307 -2.92 5.34 -35.06
C GLN A 307 -3.48 6.24 -33.94
N VAL A 308 -4.79 6.22 -33.71
CA VAL A 308 -5.40 7.00 -32.62
C VAL A 308 -5.02 6.41 -31.25
N ALA A 309 -4.99 5.10 -31.09
CA ALA A 309 -4.57 4.45 -29.85
C ALA A 309 -3.08 4.69 -29.53
N THR A 310 -2.23 4.72 -30.58
CA THR A 310 -0.79 5.04 -30.41
C THR A 310 -0.56 6.52 -30.12
N GLY A 311 -1.36 7.42 -30.71
CA GLY A 311 -1.29 8.86 -30.46
C GLY A 311 -1.71 9.28 -29.06
N LEU A 312 -2.71 8.63 -28.48
CA LEU A 312 -3.16 8.91 -27.10
C LEU A 312 -2.17 8.42 -26.04
N ALA A 313 -1.40 7.38 -26.33
CA ALA A 313 -0.35 6.90 -25.41
C ALA A 313 0.84 7.88 -25.30
N ILE A 314 1.08 8.71 -26.31
CA ILE A 314 2.17 9.70 -26.32
C ILE A 314 1.79 10.97 -25.52
N TYR A 315 0.50 11.32 -25.45
CA TYR A 315 0.03 12.50 -24.71
C TYR A 315 -0.22 12.26 -23.20
N GLY A 316 -0.16 11.01 -22.74
CA GLY A 316 -0.34 10.66 -21.32
C GLY A 316 0.96 10.51 -20.52
N ALA A 317 2.12 10.81 -21.11
CA ALA A 317 3.45 10.62 -20.50
C ALA A 317 4.16 11.94 -20.13
N HIS A 318 3.39 13.00 -19.86
CA HIS A 318 3.91 14.25 -19.26
C HIS A 318 3.17 14.60 -17.99
#